data_ea6393d6827a669de01731a7140ce01d
#
_entry.id   ea6393d6827a669de01731a7140ce01d
#
_cell.length_a   1.000
_cell.length_b   1.000
_cell.length_c   1.000
_cell.angle_alpha   90.00
_cell.angle_beta   90.00
_cell.angle_gamma   90.00
#
_symmetry.space_group_name_H-M   'P 1'
#
loop_
_entity.id
_entity.type
_entity.pdbx_description
1 polymer ?
#
loop_
_entity_poly.entity_id
_entity_poly.type
_entity_poly.pdbx_seq_one_letter_code
_entity_poly.pdbx_strand_id
1 'polypeptide(L)'
;MTTGRHFTQVSVTIPHADGLAPDALHAHVRDAYLEIAATVNAQQRHPLRFWNFVPRIHTPAGDGLDRYMVFNGGRFAACEHWHGSPNAFDHTLASASGVGVLGDALAVHCLAADAAGEPVENPRQVPAYRYSRRYGPCPPCFARATRMLTPVEGAWWLLIAGTASIRGEETMHVGDIDAPSGLAVAYHASPLQFRPAL
;
A
#
# COMPACT_ATOMS: atom_id res chain seq x y z
N MET A 1 4.99 -18.48 -2.08
CA MET A 1 4.91 -17.86 -3.43
C MET A 1 4.12 -18.75 -4.36
N THR A 2 3.24 -18.17 -5.17
CA THR A 2 2.48 -18.86 -6.23
C THR A 2 2.66 -18.10 -7.53
N THR A 3 3.08 -18.77 -8.60
CA THR A 3 3.38 -18.14 -9.89
C THR A 3 2.53 -18.75 -10.99
N GLY A 4 1.82 -17.89 -11.73
CA GLY A 4 1.14 -18.23 -12.97
C GLY A 4 1.85 -17.59 -14.17
N ARG A 5 1.27 -17.78 -15.36
CA ARG A 5 1.86 -17.29 -16.62
C ARG A 5 2.14 -15.79 -16.59
N HIS A 6 1.21 -14.97 -16.14
CA HIS A 6 1.28 -13.51 -16.16
C HIS A 6 1.33 -12.85 -14.78
N PHE A 7 1.02 -13.60 -13.74
CA PHE A 7 0.92 -13.07 -12.38
C PHE A 7 1.71 -13.91 -11.40
N THR A 8 2.24 -13.24 -10.39
CA THR A 8 2.87 -13.88 -9.22
C THR A 8 2.27 -13.27 -7.96
N GLN A 9 1.94 -14.13 -7.01
CA GLN A 9 1.66 -13.72 -5.63
C GLN A 9 2.85 -14.13 -4.76
N VAL A 10 3.41 -13.14 -4.08
CA VAL A 10 4.45 -13.33 -3.05
C VAL A 10 3.84 -13.01 -1.70
N SER A 11 4.13 -13.81 -0.70
CA SER A 11 3.64 -13.61 0.66
C SER A 11 4.79 -13.81 1.65
N VAL A 12 4.96 -12.87 2.56
CA VAL A 12 5.90 -12.95 3.68
C VAL A 12 5.12 -12.81 4.97
N THR A 13 5.44 -13.65 5.94
CA THR A 13 4.81 -13.64 7.27
C THR A 13 5.87 -13.45 8.33
N ILE A 14 5.65 -12.52 9.23
CA ILE A 14 6.48 -12.25 10.41
C ILE A 14 5.73 -12.83 11.61
N PRO A 15 6.14 -13.99 12.16
CA PRO A 15 5.49 -14.60 13.31
C PRO A 15 5.71 -13.76 14.56
N HIS A 16 4.78 -13.83 15.51
CA HIS A 16 4.83 -13.15 16.81
C HIS A 16 5.10 -11.64 16.70
N ALA A 17 4.65 -11.04 15.60
CA ALA A 17 4.87 -9.62 15.33
C ALA A 17 4.18 -8.71 16.34
N ASP A 18 3.09 -9.16 16.98
CA ASP A 18 2.35 -8.40 17.99
C ASP A 18 3.18 -8.08 19.24
N GLY A 19 4.17 -8.91 19.57
CA GLY A 19 5.09 -8.75 20.69
C GLY A 19 6.40 -8.03 20.36
N LEU A 20 6.65 -7.68 19.10
CA LEU A 20 7.90 -7.03 18.70
C LEU A 20 7.98 -5.59 19.23
N ALA A 21 9.15 -5.22 19.76
CA ALA A 21 9.51 -3.84 20.05
C ALA A 21 9.51 -3.00 18.76
N PRO A 22 9.30 -1.67 18.83
CA PRO A 22 9.17 -0.80 17.66
C PRO A 22 10.31 -0.95 16.64
N ASP A 23 11.57 -0.91 17.09
CA ASP A 23 12.73 -1.02 16.22
C ASP A 23 12.80 -2.39 15.51
N ALA A 24 12.47 -3.46 16.24
CA ALA A 24 12.42 -4.80 15.67
C ALA A 24 11.27 -4.92 14.65
N LEU A 25 10.09 -4.39 14.96
CA LEU A 25 8.96 -4.36 14.02
C LEU A 25 9.32 -3.59 12.75
N HIS A 26 9.91 -2.39 12.90
CA HIS A 26 10.39 -1.59 11.77
C HIS A 26 11.36 -2.38 10.88
N ALA A 27 12.39 -3.01 11.48
CA ALA A 27 13.38 -3.78 10.76
C ALA A 27 12.75 -4.98 10.03
N HIS A 28 11.92 -5.77 10.71
CA HIS A 28 11.26 -6.93 10.10
C HIS A 28 10.31 -6.54 8.96
N VAL A 29 9.60 -5.43 9.08
CA VAL A 29 8.73 -4.92 7.99
C VAL A 29 9.57 -4.50 6.79
N ARG A 30 10.66 -3.76 7.01
CA ARG A 30 11.60 -3.39 5.94
C ARG A 30 12.10 -4.63 5.22
N ASP A 31 12.59 -5.62 5.96
CA ASP A 31 13.19 -6.83 5.40
C ASP A 31 12.16 -7.67 4.65
N ALA A 32 10.92 -7.77 5.15
CA ALA A 32 9.82 -8.44 4.44
C ALA A 32 9.50 -7.80 3.09
N TYR A 33 9.47 -6.47 3.02
CA TYR A 33 9.28 -5.77 1.75
C TYR A 33 10.47 -5.92 0.80
N LEU A 34 11.70 -5.94 1.32
CA LEU A 34 12.90 -6.17 0.50
C LEU A 34 12.96 -7.62 -0.03
N GLU A 35 12.52 -8.60 0.75
CA GLU A 35 12.38 -9.99 0.29
C GLU A 35 11.37 -10.09 -0.86
N ILE A 36 10.21 -9.42 -0.72
CA ILE A 36 9.22 -9.34 -1.79
C ILE A 36 9.83 -8.67 -3.03
N ALA A 37 10.53 -7.54 -2.86
CA ALA A 37 11.17 -6.82 -3.94
C ALA A 37 12.18 -7.69 -4.69
N ALA A 38 13.06 -8.38 -3.96
CA ALA A 38 14.04 -9.30 -4.55
C ALA A 38 13.36 -10.41 -5.35
N THR A 39 12.29 -11.00 -4.79
CA THR A 39 11.53 -12.07 -5.45
C THR A 39 10.83 -11.60 -6.72
N VAL A 40 10.18 -10.43 -6.67
CA VAL A 40 9.46 -9.82 -7.81
C VAL A 40 10.45 -9.45 -8.92
N ASN A 41 11.57 -8.81 -8.56
CA ASN A 41 12.61 -8.40 -9.50
C ASN A 41 13.31 -9.61 -10.16
N ALA A 42 13.59 -10.69 -9.41
CA ALA A 42 14.17 -11.92 -9.94
C ALA A 42 13.27 -12.58 -11.01
N GLN A 43 11.97 -12.35 -10.95
CA GLN A 43 11.01 -12.82 -11.94
C GLN A 43 10.72 -11.80 -13.05
N GLN A 44 11.44 -10.67 -13.08
CA GLN A 44 11.20 -9.57 -14.02
C GLN A 44 9.74 -9.11 -14.02
N ARG A 45 9.13 -9.03 -12.82
CA ARG A 45 7.74 -8.62 -12.63
C ARG A 45 7.65 -7.28 -11.91
N HIS A 46 6.47 -6.68 -11.99
CA HIS A 46 6.15 -5.37 -11.42
C HIS A 46 5.09 -5.51 -10.33
N PRO A 47 5.27 -4.90 -9.15
CA PRO A 47 4.26 -4.93 -8.10
C PRO A 47 3.01 -4.14 -8.53
N LEU A 48 1.84 -4.70 -8.29
CA LEU A 48 0.56 -4.10 -8.64
C LEU A 48 -0.27 -3.75 -7.40
N ARG A 49 -0.23 -4.62 -6.38
CA ARG A 49 -1.10 -4.51 -5.23
C ARG A 49 -0.49 -5.16 -4.00
N PHE A 50 -0.57 -4.47 -2.84
CA PHE A 50 -0.21 -5.02 -1.54
C PHE A 50 -1.41 -5.12 -0.62
N TRP A 51 -1.44 -6.18 0.20
CA TRP A 51 -2.31 -6.35 1.35
C TRP A 51 -1.45 -6.58 2.57
N ASN A 52 -1.64 -5.73 3.59
CA ASN A 52 -0.87 -5.77 4.81
C ASN A 52 -1.81 -6.05 5.98
N PHE A 53 -1.61 -7.16 6.63
CA PHE A 53 -2.38 -7.59 7.79
C PHE A 53 -1.52 -7.39 9.04
N VAL A 54 -1.85 -6.37 9.82
CA VAL A 54 -1.00 -5.89 10.92
C VAL A 54 -1.69 -6.18 12.26
N PRO A 55 -1.12 -7.03 13.13
CA PRO A 55 -1.70 -7.28 14.45
C PRO A 55 -1.60 -6.03 15.31
N ARG A 56 -2.66 -5.76 16.07
CA ARG A 56 -2.73 -4.61 16.99
C ARG A 56 -2.38 -3.26 16.35
N ILE A 57 -2.81 -3.04 15.12
CA ILE A 57 -2.38 -1.94 14.24
C ILE A 57 -2.39 -0.54 14.93
N HIS A 58 -3.34 -0.26 15.82
CA HIS A 58 -3.48 1.02 16.53
C HIS A 58 -2.99 0.99 17.98
N THR A 59 -2.31 -0.08 18.41
CA THR A 59 -1.76 -0.11 19.77
C THR A 59 -0.58 0.87 19.87
N PRO A 60 -0.51 1.67 20.96
CA PRO A 60 0.64 2.55 21.19
C PRO A 60 1.96 1.77 21.19
N ALA A 61 2.97 2.36 20.54
CA ALA A 61 4.31 1.78 20.38
C ALA A 61 5.40 2.60 21.13
N GLY A 62 5.01 3.61 21.91
CA GLY A 62 5.92 4.53 22.58
C GLY A 62 6.21 5.79 21.76
N ASP A 63 6.77 6.81 22.40
CA ASP A 63 7.19 8.08 21.78
C ASP A 63 6.11 8.77 20.92
N GLY A 64 4.83 8.59 21.30
CA GLY A 64 3.70 9.14 20.55
C GLY A 64 3.35 8.41 19.25
N LEU A 65 4.01 7.28 18.97
CA LEU A 65 3.75 6.44 17.82
C LEU A 65 2.76 5.33 18.14
N ASP A 66 2.03 4.88 17.13
CA ASP A 66 1.33 3.62 17.13
C ASP A 66 2.06 2.58 16.24
N ARG A 67 1.61 1.33 16.30
CA ARG A 67 2.22 0.26 15.51
C ARG A 67 2.08 0.46 14.00
N TYR A 68 1.04 1.15 13.55
CA TYR A 68 0.88 1.47 12.13
C TYR A 68 1.92 2.49 11.65
N MET A 69 2.26 3.47 12.49
CA MET A 69 3.33 4.43 12.18
C MET A 69 4.69 3.75 12.09
N VAL A 70 4.97 2.80 13.01
CA VAL A 70 6.20 1.99 12.97
C VAL A 70 6.25 1.10 11.73
N PHE A 71 5.14 0.42 11.40
CA PHE A 71 5.00 -0.35 10.17
C PHE A 71 5.26 0.51 8.94
N ASN A 72 4.69 1.72 8.87
CA ASN A 72 4.90 2.65 7.76
C ASN A 72 6.36 3.08 7.64
N GLY A 73 7.08 3.25 8.75
CA GLY A 73 8.51 3.52 8.76
C GLY A 73 9.33 2.43 8.07
N GLY A 74 9.10 1.17 8.45
CA GLY A 74 9.78 0.02 7.83
C GLY A 74 9.45 -0.11 6.34
N ARG A 75 8.17 0.06 5.98
CA ARG A 75 7.75 0.06 4.57
C ARG A 75 8.37 1.21 3.77
N PHE A 76 8.42 2.42 4.35
CA PHE A 76 9.04 3.58 3.72
C PHE A 76 10.52 3.31 3.39
N ALA A 77 11.30 2.83 4.36
CA ALA A 77 12.70 2.51 4.18
C ALA A 77 12.91 1.44 3.07
N ALA A 78 12.04 0.45 2.98
CA ALA A 78 12.09 -0.55 1.91
C ALA A 78 11.73 0.04 0.55
N CYS A 79 10.67 0.86 0.47
CA CYS A 79 10.27 1.52 -0.78
C CYS A 79 11.34 2.48 -1.30
N GLU A 80 11.97 3.24 -0.41
CA GLU A 80 13.09 4.12 -0.76
C GLU A 80 14.27 3.32 -1.33
N HIS A 81 14.60 2.20 -0.72
CA HIS A 81 15.65 1.29 -1.24
C HIS A 81 15.25 0.70 -2.60
N TRP A 82 13.99 0.23 -2.75
CA TRP A 82 13.53 -0.44 -3.97
C TRP A 82 13.42 0.51 -5.16
N HIS A 83 12.91 1.72 -4.94
CA HIS A 83 12.62 2.70 -5.98
C HIS A 83 13.69 3.80 -6.10
N GLY A 84 14.70 3.77 -5.23
CA GLY A 84 15.88 4.65 -5.26
C GLY A 84 15.68 6.04 -4.66
N SER A 85 14.46 6.58 -4.63
CA SER A 85 14.19 7.92 -4.08
C SER A 85 12.69 8.12 -3.86
N PRO A 86 12.30 8.86 -2.81
CA PRO A 86 10.91 9.29 -2.64
C PRO A 86 10.34 10.11 -3.81
N ASN A 87 11.18 10.77 -4.61
CA ASN A 87 10.75 11.48 -5.81
C ASN A 87 10.21 10.55 -6.91
N ALA A 88 10.57 9.28 -6.88
CA ALA A 88 10.07 8.29 -7.83
C ALA A 88 8.67 7.74 -7.45
N PHE A 89 8.18 8.01 -6.23
CA PHE A 89 6.95 7.42 -5.70
C PHE A 89 5.71 7.75 -6.51
N ASP A 90 5.66 8.93 -7.14
CA ASP A 90 4.56 9.35 -8.02
C ASP A 90 4.31 8.37 -9.19
N HIS A 91 5.31 7.57 -9.56
CA HIS A 91 5.27 6.71 -10.75
C HIS A 91 5.54 5.23 -10.47
N THR A 92 5.94 4.89 -9.24
CA THR A 92 6.46 3.54 -8.94
C THR A 92 5.66 2.78 -7.88
N LEU A 93 4.91 3.50 -7.03
CA LEU A 93 4.20 2.86 -5.93
C LEU A 93 2.96 2.11 -6.42
N ALA A 94 2.85 0.86 -5.98
CA ALA A 94 1.64 0.08 -6.13
C ALA A 94 0.56 0.48 -5.10
N SER A 95 -0.68 0.17 -5.40
CA SER A 95 -1.77 0.34 -4.43
C SER A 95 -1.62 -0.61 -3.24
N ALA A 96 -2.01 -0.16 -2.04
CA ALA A 96 -1.93 -0.99 -0.85
C ALA A 96 -3.09 -0.75 0.13
N SER A 97 -3.42 -1.78 0.91
CA SER A 97 -4.29 -1.68 2.09
C SER A 97 -3.53 -2.12 3.32
N GLY A 98 -3.75 -1.43 4.44
CA GLY A 98 -3.35 -1.85 5.78
C GLY A 98 -4.59 -2.18 6.60
N VAL A 99 -4.66 -3.37 7.15
CA VAL A 99 -5.81 -3.88 7.90
C VAL A 99 -5.33 -4.42 9.23
N GLY A 100 -5.99 -4.01 10.32
CA GLY A 100 -5.78 -4.61 11.62
C GLY A 100 -6.35 -6.03 11.68
N VAL A 101 -5.61 -6.96 12.28
CA VAL A 101 -6.04 -8.35 12.41
C VAL A 101 -5.95 -8.83 13.84
N LEU A 102 -6.77 -9.83 14.16
CA LEU A 102 -6.64 -10.64 15.36
C LEU A 102 -5.53 -11.69 15.12
N GLY A 103 -4.77 -11.99 16.16
CA GLY A 103 -3.63 -12.89 16.07
C GLY A 103 -2.31 -12.17 16.26
N ASP A 104 -1.21 -12.91 16.16
CA ASP A 104 0.13 -12.44 16.51
C ASP A 104 1.03 -12.18 15.28
N ALA A 105 0.71 -12.78 14.13
CA ALA A 105 1.53 -12.66 12.93
C ALA A 105 1.16 -11.45 12.07
N LEU A 106 2.18 -10.77 11.53
CA LEU A 106 2.03 -9.80 10.47
C LEU A 106 2.23 -10.48 9.13
N ALA A 107 1.34 -10.22 8.18
CA ALA A 107 1.48 -10.75 6.82
C ALA A 107 1.47 -9.63 5.78
N VAL A 108 2.37 -9.75 4.81
CA VAL A 108 2.43 -8.89 3.63
C VAL A 108 2.23 -9.76 2.39
N HIS A 109 1.23 -9.46 1.60
CA HIS A 109 0.99 -10.11 0.31
C HIS A 109 1.20 -9.10 -0.81
N CYS A 110 1.87 -9.51 -1.87
CA CYS A 110 2.08 -8.73 -3.08
C CYS A 110 1.55 -9.50 -4.29
N LEU A 111 0.69 -8.87 -5.07
CA LEU A 111 0.38 -9.31 -6.43
C LEU A 111 1.30 -8.54 -7.38
N ALA A 112 2.00 -9.27 -8.24
CA ALA A 112 2.87 -8.73 -9.28
C ALA A 112 2.53 -9.33 -10.65
N ALA A 113 2.85 -8.62 -11.73
CA ALA A 113 2.64 -9.07 -13.10
C ALA A 113 3.85 -8.77 -13.98
N ASP A 114 3.86 -9.39 -15.18
CA ASP A 114 4.84 -9.12 -16.24
C ASP A 114 4.66 -7.73 -16.87
N ALA A 115 3.47 -7.14 -16.79
CA ALA A 115 3.21 -5.75 -17.18
C ALA A 115 3.20 -4.82 -15.97
N ALA A 116 3.82 -3.65 -16.09
CA ALA A 116 3.77 -2.63 -15.06
C ALA A 116 2.37 -2.01 -14.95
N GLY A 117 1.98 -1.66 -13.72
CA GLY A 117 0.81 -0.86 -13.47
C GLY A 117 1.14 0.63 -13.36
N GLU A 118 0.15 1.48 -13.60
CA GLU A 118 0.23 2.92 -13.41
C GLU A 118 -0.41 3.30 -12.08
N PRO A 119 0.28 4.06 -11.20
CA PRO A 119 -0.34 4.62 -10.01
C PRO A 119 -1.48 5.58 -10.37
N VAL A 120 -2.57 5.49 -9.63
CA VAL A 120 -3.71 6.40 -9.77
C VAL A 120 -4.01 7.02 -8.41
N GLU A 121 -4.02 8.35 -8.35
CA GLU A 121 -4.32 9.10 -7.15
C GLU A 121 -5.72 9.72 -7.21
N ASN A 122 -6.28 10.01 -6.03
CA ASN A 122 -7.55 10.73 -5.93
C ASN A 122 -7.27 12.24 -5.82
N PRO A 123 -7.77 13.07 -6.75
CA PRO A 123 -7.50 14.51 -6.75
C PRO A 123 -8.08 15.27 -5.54
N ARG A 124 -8.96 14.61 -4.75
CA ARG A 124 -9.52 15.18 -3.51
C ARG A 124 -8.69 14.85 -2.27
N GLN A 125 -7.63 14.05 -2.42
CA GLN A 125 -6.76 13.59 -1.33
C GLN A 125 -5.32 13.96 -1.61
N VAL A 126 -4.56 14.28 -0.58
CA VAL A 126 -3.11 14.32 -0.67
C VAL A 126 -2.62 12.88 -0.91
N PRO A 127 -1.70 12.62 -1.84
CA PRO A 127 -1.09 11.31 -1.98
C PRO A 127 -0.54 10.81 -0.65
N ALA A 128 -0.76 9.54 -0.32
CA ALA A 128 -0.42 9.02 1.01
C ALA A 128 1.07 9.20 1.35
N TYR A 129 1.95 9.03 0.37
CA TYR A 129 3.41 9.19 0.50
C TYR A 129 3.87 10.65 0.63
N ARG A 130 2.93 11.60 0.61
CA ARG A 130 3.16 13.05 0.85
C ARG A 130 2.47 13.56 2.11
N TYR A 131 1.92 12.66 2.94
CA TYR A 131 1.28 13.06 4.19
C TYR A 131 2.27 13.77 5.10
N SER A 132 1.75 14.74 5.84
CA SER A 132 2.51 15.49 6.83
C SER A 132 2.99 14.58 7.98
N ARG A 133 3.98 15.03 8.73
CA ARG A 133 4.51 14.32 9.91
C ARG A 133 3.50 14.14 11.05
N ARG A 134 2.33 14.74 10.95
CA ARG A 134 1.20 14.51 11.86
C ARG A 134 0.78 13.04 11.90
N TYR A 135 0.98 12.29 10.81
CA TYR A 135 0.63 10.88 10.68
C TYR A 135 1.81 9.93 10.89
N GLY A 136 2.87 10.42 11.52
CA GLY A 136 4.07 9.66 11.83
C GLY A 136 5.33 10.25 11.19
N PRO A 137 6.50 9.74 11.56
CA PRO A 137 7.78 10.23 11.05
C PRO A 137 7.98 9.95 9.56
N CYS A 138 7.37 8.87 9.06
CA CYS A 138 7.40 8.46 7.66
C CYS A 138 5.99 8.30 7.12
N PRO A 139 5.67 8.89 5.94
CA PRO A 139 4.35 8.75 5.35
C PRO A 139 4.11 7.33 4.82
N PRO A 140 2.83 6.90 4.73
CA PRO A 140 2.50 5.62 4.13
C PRO A 140 2.84 5.58 2.63
N CYS A 141 3.61 4.56 2.19
CA CYS A 141 4.04 4.43 0.79
C CYS A 141 3.06 3.56 0.00
N PHE A 142 2.03 4.17 -0.59
CA PHE A 142 1.11 3.48 -1.51
C PHE A 142 0.37 4.47 -2.40
N ALA A 143 0.01 4.01 -3.60
CA ALA A 143 -0.94 4.69 -4.47
C ALA A 143 -2.39 4.34 -4.09
N ARG A 144 -3.34 5.22 -4.39
CA ARG A 144 -4.77 5.00 -4.12
C ARG A 144 -5.36 3.89 -4.98
N ALA A 145 -4.87 3.75 -6.20
CA ALA A 145 -5.17 2.60 -7.06
C ALA A 145 -3.97 2.32 -7.98
N THR A 146 -3.98 1.13 -8.58
CA THR A 146 -3.08 0.77 -9.67
C THR A 146 -3.92 0.37 -10.87
N ARG A 147 -3.71 1.04 -12.01
CA ARG A 147 -4.33 0.71 -13.28
C ARG A 147 -3.37 -0.13 -14.12
N MET A 148 -3.87 -1.19 -14.72
CA MET A 148 -3.08 -2.00 -15.64
C MET A 148 -3.94 -2.56 -16.78
N LEU A 149 -3.33 -2.75 -17.95
CA LEU A 149 -3.91 -3.53 -19.04
C LEU A 149 -3.64 -5.02 -18.78
N THR A 150 -4.67 -5.84 -18.73
CA THR A 150 -4.48 -7.26 -18.48
C THR A 150 -4.01 -7.97 -19.75
N PRO A 151 -3.03 -8.86 -19.65
CA PRO A 151 -2.56 -9.63 -20.82
C PRO A 151 -3.54 -10.73 -21.24
N VAL A 152 -4.51 -11.08 -20.40
CA VAL A 152 -5.42 -12.20 -20.62
C VAL A 152 -6.60 -11.81 -21.50
N GLU A 153 -7.17 -10.61 -21.27
CA GLU A 153 -8.43 -10.20 -21.90
C GLU A 153 -8.31 -8.89 -22.67
N GLY A 154 -7.13 -8.23 -22.61
CA GLY A 154 -6.97 -6.88 -23.14
C GLY A 154 -7.83 -5.83 -22.43
N ALA A 155 -8.37 -6.18 -21.26
CA ALA A 155 -9.21 -5.33 -20.45
C ALA A 155 -8.38 -4.52 -19.44
N TRP A 156 -8.86 -3.35 -19.05
CA TRP A 156 -8.25 -2.56 -17.99
C TRP A 156 -8.74 -3.04 -16.63
N TRP A 157 -7.79 -3.29 -15.73
CA TRP A 157 -8.05 -3.50 -14.31
C TRP A 157 -7.67 -2.27 -13.52
N LEU A 158 -8.49 -1.96 -12.50
CA LEU A 158 -8.22 -0.95 -11.51
C LEU A 158 -8.17 -1.62 -10.13
N LEU A 159 -6.99 -1.74 -9.56
CA LEU A 159 -6.75 -2.35 -8.25
C LEU A 159 -6.80 -1.25 -7.18
N ILE A 160 -7.94 -1.06 -6.54
CA ILE A 160 -8.20 0.05 -5.62
C ILE A 160 -7.67 -0.28 -4.22
N ALA A 161 -6.95 0.66 -3.60
CA ALA A 161 -6.54 0.58 -2.21
C ALA A 161 -7.76 0.73 -1.27
N GLY A 162 -7.65 0.18 -0.05
CA GLY A 162 -8.57 0.54 1.02
C GLY A 162 -8.43 2.04 1.33
N THR A 163 -9.53 2.75 1.32
CA THR A 163 -9.57 4.19 1.56
C THR A 163 -10.61 4.52 2.62
N ALA A 164 -10.19 5.27 3.65
CA ALA A 164 -11.11 5.89 4.60
C ALA A 164 -11.71 7.18 4.02
N SER A 165 -12.69 7.74 4.73
CA SER A 165 -13.30 9.02 4.39
C SER A 165 -12.32 10.17 4.67
N ILE A 166 -11.47 10.51 3.70
CA ILE A 166 -10.38 11.49 3.80
C ILE A 166 -10.56 12.58 2.74
N ARG A 167 -10.40 13.84 3.15
CA ARG A 167 -10.31 15.00 2.25
C ARG A 167 -8.99 15.72 2.50
N GLY A 168 -8.19 15.89 1.46
CA GLY A 168 -6.79 16.28 1.64
C GLY A 168 -6.05 15.18 2.40
N GLU A 169 -5.61 15.44 3.62
CA GLU A 169 -5.10 14.44 4.56
C GLU A 169 -5.97 14.31 5.84
N GLU A 170 -7.09 15.05 5.92
CA GLU A 170 -7.96 15.06 7.10
C GLU A 170 -9.02 13.97 7.05
N THR A 171 -9.20 13.26 8.17
CA THR A 171 -10.30 12.31 8.33
C THR A 171 -11.61 13.08 8.46
N MET A 172 -12.57 12.74 7.61
CA MET A 172 -13.92 13.29 7.62
C MET A 172 -14.89 12.35 8.34
N HIS A 173 -15.97 12.91 8.87
CA HIS A 173 -17.07 12.13 9.48
C HIS A 173 -16.61 11.22 10.64
N VAL A 174 -15.75 11.75 11.51
CA VAL A 174 -15.27 11.02 12.69
C VAL A 174 -16.43 10.64 13.60
N GLY A 175 -16.59 9.35 13.86
CA GLY A 175 -17.66 8.81 14.72
C GLY A 175 -19.03 8.66 14.03
N ASP A 176 -19.17 9.04 12.77
CA ASP A 176 -20.39 8.87 11.99
C ASP A 176 -20.19 7.84 10.88
N ILE A 177 -20.60 6.60 11.14
CA ILE A 177 -20.48 5.48 10.20
C ILE A 177 -21.53 5.55 9.08
N ASP A 178 -22.63 6.26 9.30
CA ASP A 178 -23.74 6.39 8.34
C ASP A 178 -23.54 7.57 7.39
N ALA A 179 -22.60 8.47 7.71
CA ALA A 179 -22.27 9.56 6.81
C ALA A 179 -21.82 9.02 5.46
N PRO A 180 -22.43 9.45 4.36
CA PRO A 180 -22.10 8.95 3.05
C PRO A 180 -20.62 9.19 2.77
N SER A 181 -19.89 8.10 2.58
CA SER A 181 -18.48 8.09 2.17
C SER A 181 -18.34 8.52 0.70
N GLY A 182 -19.03 9.62 0.33
CA GLY A 182 -18.96 10.20 -1.02
C GLY A 182 -17.53 10.46 -1.50
N LEU A 183 -16.58 10.45 -0.57
CA LEU A 183 -15.14 10.50 -0.86
C LEU A 183 -14.58 9.15 -1.34
N ALA A 184 -15.09 8.02 -0.84
CA ALA A 184 -14.70 6.69 -1.32
C ALA A 184 -15.31 6.38 -2.70
N VAL A 185 -16.52 6.89 -2.98
CA VAL A 185 -17.22 6.72 -4.26
C VAL A 185 -16.62 7.59 -5.37
N ALA A 186 -15.80 8.60 -5.05
CA ALA A 186 -15.17 9.47 -6.05
C ALA A 186 -14.30 8.73 -7.08
N TYR A 187 -13.85 7.51 -6.78
CA TYR A 187 -13.19 6.64 -7.75
C TYR A 187 -14.11 6.18 -8.89
N HIS A 188 -15.42 6.07 -8.63
CA HIS A 188 -16.40 5.67 -9.65
C HIS A 188 -16.98 6.84 -10.45
N ALA A 189 -16.91 8.06 -9.91
CA ALA A 189 -17.55 9.24 -10.51
C ALA A 189 -16.62 10.13 -11.34
N SER A 190 -15.29 9.97 -11.24
CA SER A 190 -14.39 10.59 -12.20
C SER A 190 -14.49 9.82 -13.50
N PRO A 191 -14.92 10.41 -14.61
CA PRO A 191 -14.77 9.76 -15.90
C PRO A 191 -13.29 9.48 -16.07
N LEU A 192 -12.91 8.20 -15.99
CA LEU A 192 -11.63 7.75 -16.48
C LEU A 192 -11.61 8.25 -17.94
N GLN A 193 -10.90 9.32 -18.19
CA GLN A 193 -10.66 9.76 -19.58
C GLN A 193 -9.83 8.65 -20.22
N PHE A 194 -10.53 7.67 -20.78
CA PHE A 194 -9.97 6.75 -21.74
C PHE A 194 -9.44 7.59 -22.89
N ARG A 195 -8.16 7.92 -22.89
CA ARG A 195 -7.47 8.25 -24.12
C ARG A 195 -7.08 6.92 -24.73
N PRO A 196 -7.73 6.48 -25.83
CA PRO A 196 -7.17 5.41 -26.61
C PRO A 196 -5.77 5.88 -27.06
N ALA A 197 -4.76 5.05 -26.81
CA ALA A 197 -3.47 5.23 -27.46
C ALA A 197 -3.72 5.11 -28.97
N LEU A 198 -3.45 6.19 -29.70
CA LEU A 198 -3.34 6.18 -31.17
C LEU A 198 -2.09 5.42 -31.58
#